data_d25a5a9dbd4e20e5559612fd9b56ad6e
#
_entry.id   d25a5a9dbd4e20e5559612fd9b56ad6e
#
_cell.length_a   1.000
_cell.length_b   1.000
_cell.length_c   1.000
_cell.angle_alpha   90.00
_cell.angle_beta   90.00
_cell.angle_gamma   90.00
#
_symmetry.space_group_name_H-M   'P 1'
#
loop_
_entity.id
_entity.type
_entity.pdbx_description
1 polymer ?
#
loop_
_entity_poly.entity_id
_entity_poly.type
_entity_poly.pdbx_seq_one_letter_code
_entity_poly.pdbx_strand_id
1 'polypeptide(L)'
;LTDYLSGNTTEYTYDLLGRLTGSRTNGNNDVRAEYSYDKYNRWTGQTNITSGGSHAYGAEYGEDNLVTASNQGRFSVTYNYDSLNRVTREGIRVDQIDGYSKSYEYADGAAGGTTGLVSSITYRRRVGNPETLSYTYDDAGNIETIKENGVLKATYHYDQFGQLVREDNAWANKTYLYSYDAGGNLTMCRESPYTTGDIVEYTGGSTYSYATGTETDGSPVWKDLLTSYN
;
A
#
# COMPACT_ATOMS: atom_id res chain seq x y z
N LEU A 1 21.90 29.43 0.43
CA LEU A 1 22.36 28.63 -0.71
C LEU A 1 22.01 29.38 -2.00
N THR A 2 22.94 29.54 -2.91
CA THR A 2 22.69 30.18 -4.22
C THR A 2 22.86 29.13 -5.31
N ASP A 3 21.85 29.02 -6.17
CA ASP A 3 21.94 28.25 -7.41
C ASP A 3 22.51 29.17 -8.50
N TYR A 4 23.73 28.91 -8.92
CA TYR A 4 24.44 29.73 -9.91
C TYR A 4 23.88 29.61 -11.33
N LEU A 5 23.10 28.56 -11.63
CA LEU A 5 22.47 28.40 -12.94
C LEU A 5 21.20 29.25 -13.09
N SER A 6 20.39 29.32 -12.06
CA SER A 6 19.15 30.09 -12.05
C SER A 6 19.31 31.49 -11.44
N GLY A 7 20.41 31.75 -10.71
CA GLY A 7 20.61 32.96 -9.92
C GLY A 7 19.73 33.08 -8.69
N ASN A 8 18.98 32.03 -8.35
CA ASN A 8 18.09 32.01 -7.22
C ASN A 8 18.86 31.79 -5.91
N THR A 9 18.42 32.45 -4.85
CA THR A 9 18.98 32.27 -3.51
C THR A 9 17.90 31.68 -2.60
N THR A 10 18.24 30.60 -1.89
CA THR A 10 17.38 30.00 -0.87
C THR A 10 17.93 30.33 0.51
N GLU A 11 17.12 30.96 1.33
CA GLU A 11 17.38 31.25 2.73
C GLU A 11 16.64 30.25 3.62
N TYR A 12 17.28 29.84 4.71
CA TYR A 12 16.71 28.91 5.70
C TYR A 12 16.69 29.58 7.06
N THR A 13 15.61 29.37 7.81
CA THR A 13 15.48 29.84 9.19
C THR A 13 15.33 28.65 10.13
N TYR A 14 15.87 28.78 11.32
CA TYR A 14 15.89 27.73 12.33
C TYR A 14 15.47 28.30 13.68
N ASP A 15 14.89 27.49 14.54
CA ASP A 15 14.62 27.84 15.93
C ASP A 15 15.87 27.62 16.82
N LEU A 16 15.69 27.90 18.12
CA LEU A 16 16.77 27.74 19.10
C LEU A 16 17.24 26.30 19.31
N LEU A 17 16.45 25.31 18.88
CA LEU A 17 16.79 23.90 18.91
C LEU A 17 17.44 23.39 17.60
N GLY A 18 17.66 24.30 16.64
CA GLY A 18 18.27 23.98 15.34
C GLY A 18 17.29 23.33 14.37
N ARG A 19 15.97 23.34 14.63
CA ARG A 19 14.97 22.79 13.71
C ARG A 19 14.65 23.82 12.63
N LEU A 20 14.49 23.33 11.40
CA LEU A 20 14.12 24.16 10.26
C LEU A 20 12.70 24.72 10.45
N THR A 21 12.56 26.04 10.57
CA THR A 21 11.25 26.72 10.72
C THR A 21 10.78 27.39 9.45
N GLY A 22 11.67 27.59 8.48
CA GLY A 22 11.28 28.16 7.20
C GLY A 22 12.35 28.07 6.14
N SER A 23 11.90 28.11 4.89
CA SER A 23 12.76 28.33 3.74
C SER A 23 12.10 29.31 2.79
N ARG A 24 12.91 30.13 2.11
CA ARG A 24 12.45 31.08 1.11
C ARG A 24 13.41 31.08 -0.07
N THR A 25 12.88 30.84 -1.25
CA THR A 25 13.64 30.94 -2.51
C THR A 25 13.22 32.20 -3.24
N ASN A 26 14.15 33.15 -3.39
CA ASN A 26 13.95 34.37 -4.16
C ASN A 26 14.12 34.05 -5.65
N GLY A 27 13.30 34.67 -6.49
CA GLY A 27 13.33 34.51 -7.95
C GLY A 27 12.05 35.09 -8.58
N ASN A 28 11.82 34.77 -9.84
CA ASN A 28 10.59 35.19 -10.53
C ASN A 28 9.31 34.65 -9.88
N ASN A 29 9.43 33.57 -9.10
CA ASN A 29 8.35 33.02 -8.28
C ASN A 29 8.88 32.87 -6.85
N ASP A 30 8.54 33.83 -5.95
CA ASP A 30 8.88 33.75 -4.53
C ASP A 30 8.15 32.54 -3.92
N VAL A 31 8.91 31.51 -3.51
CA VAL A 31 8.40 30.29 -2.89
C VAL A 31 8.89 30.25 -1.45
N ARG A 32 7.95 30.08 -0.53
CA ARG A 32 8.24 29.95 0.90
C ARG A 32 7.66 28.66 1.44
N ALA A 33 8.34 28.07 2.42
CA ALA A 33 7.81 27.03 3.25
C ALA A 33 8.03 27.38 4.72
N GLU A 34 7.00 27.22 5.53
CA GLU A 34 7.03 27.40 6.97
C GLU A 34 6.76 26.07 7.64
N TYR A 35 7.51 25.73 8.69
CA TYR A 35 7.43 24.45 9.39
C TYR A 35 7.12 24.67 10.87
N SER A 36 6.29 23.79 11.44
CA SER A 36 5.94 23.79 12.85
C SER A 36 6.23 22.46 13.51
N TYR A 37 6.52 22.51 14.81
CA TYR A 37 6.85 21.34 15.63
C TYR A 37 6.17 21.44 16.98
N ASP A 38 5.89 20.31 17.59
CA ASP A 38 5.41 20.26 18.96
C ASP A 38 6.56 20.29 19.99
N LYS A 39 6.17 20.23 21.27
CA LYS A 39 7.12 20.21 22.40
C LYS A 39 7.99 18.96 22.48
N TYR A 40 7.63 17.91 21.76
CA TYR A 40 8.38 16.64 21.67
C TYR A 40 9.27 16.57 20.44
N ASN A 41 9.44 17.68 19.72
CA ASN A 41 10.25 17.78 18.51
C ASN A 41 9.66 17.01 17.31
N ARG A 42 8.36 16.71 17.31
CA ARG A 42 7.67 16.09 16.17
C ARG A 42 7.17 17.17 15.23
N TRP A 43 7.29 16.92 13.92
CA TRP A 43 6.75 17.83 12.91
C TRP A 43 5.22 17.87 12.99
N THR A 44 4.63 19.07 13.11
CA THR A 44 3.18 19.24 13.22
C THR A 44 2.57 19.96 12.04
N GLY A 45 3.37 20.60 11.20
CA GLY A 45 2.83 21.29 10.04
C GLY A 45 3.87 21.89 9.11
N GLN A 46 3.38 22.10 7.89
CA GLN A 46 4.09 22.82 6.83
C GLN A 46 3.10 23.67 6.06
N THR A 47 3.45 24.91 5.79
CA THR A 47 2.69 25.78 4.88
C THR A 47 3.60 26.15 3.71
N ASN A 48 3.20 25.79 2.50
CA ASN A 48 3.86 26.23 1.27
C ASN A 48 3.13 27.44 0.73
N ILE A 49 3.86 28.52 0.47
CA ILE A 49 3.34 29.80 0.01
C ILE A 49 3.98 30.09 -1.35
N THR A 50 3.15 30.35 -2.34
CA THR A 50 3.55 30.74 -3.70
C THR A 50 2.73 31.93 -4.17
N SER A 51 3.05 32.49 -5.30
CA SER A 51 2.23 33.53 -5.94
C SER A 51 0.80 33.09 -6.28
N GLY A 52 0.57 31.76 -6.40
CA GLY A 52 -0.73 31.17 -6.66
C GLY A 52 -1.57 30.87 -5.44
N GLY A 53 -1.04 31.09 -4.23
CA GLY A 53 -1.72 30.82 -2.96
C GLY A 53 -0.89 30.07 -1.95
N SER A 54 -1.54 29.64 -0.87
CA SER A 54 -0.91 28.84 0.18
C SER A 54 -1.60 27.48 0.35
N HIS A 55 -0.77 26.47 0.66
CA HIS A 55 -1.22 25.11 0.96
C HIS A 55 -0.63 24.69 2.29
N ALA A 56 -1.51 24.32 3.22
CA ALA A 56 -1.12 23.86 4.54
C ALA A 56 -1.28 22.34 4.65
N TYR A 57 -0.30 21.72 5.30
CA TYR A 57 -0.25 20.31 5.65
C TYR A 57 -0.01 20.21 7.15
N GLY A 58 -0.56 19.20 7.80
CA GLY A 58 -0.34 19.02 9.23
C GLY A 58 -0.44 17.58 9.67
N ALA A 59 0.12 17.31 10.84
CA ALA A 59 -0.02 16.04 11.54
C ALA A 59 -0.32 16.28 13.02
N GLU A 60 -1.22 15.47 13.57
CA GLU A 60 -1.52 15.39 14.99
C GLU A 60 -1.02 14.04 15.51
N TYR A 61 -0.60 14.00 16.76
CA TYR A 61 0.00 12.80 17.36
C TYR A 61 -0.68 12.44 18.67
N GLY A 62 -0.88 11.16 18.88
CA GLY A 62 -1.27 10.59 20.17
C GLY A 62 -0.12 10.57 21.18
N GLU A 63 -0.43 10.05 22.38
CA GLU A 63 0.55 9.91 23.45
C GLU A 63 1.68 8.94 23.10
N ASP A 64 1.38 7.93 22.26
CA ASP A 64 2.32 6.89 21.81
C ASP A 64 3.20 7.32 20.61
N ASN A 65 3.24 8.61 20.29
CA ASN A 65 3.92 9.19 19.11
C ASN A 65 3.36 8.74 17.75
N LEU A 66 2.21 8.08 17.72
CA LEU A 66 1.54 7.69 16.49
C LEU A 66 0.76 8.87 15.90
N VAL A 67 0.74 8.97 14.58
CA VAL A 67 -0.05 9.99 13.87
C VAL A 67 -1.53 9.68 14.03
N THR A 68 -2.28 10.54 14.71
CA THR A 68 -3.73 10.39 14.89
C THR A 68 -4.53 11.12 13.82
N ALA A 69 -3.96 12.17 13.21
CA ALA A 69 -4.54 12.83 12.06
C ALA A 69 -3.46 13.41 11.14
N SER A 70 -3.74 13.45 9.86
CA SER A 70 -3.01 14.25 8.89
C SER A 70 -3.99 15.13 8.13
N ASN A 71 -3.60 16.40 7.90
CA ASN A 71 -4.47 17.42 7.34
C ASN A 71 -3.86 18.03 6.08
N GLN A 72 -4.69 18.26 5.07
CA GLN A 72 -4.32 18.99 3.85
C GLN A 72 -5.50 19.86 3.41
N GLY A 73 -5.50 21.13 3.82
CA GLY A 73 -6.60 22.03 3.51
C GLY A 73 -7.95 21.52 4.05
N ARG A 74 -8.86 21.21 3.13
CA ARG A 74 -10.21 20.67 3.43
C ARG A 74 -10.23 19.20 3.81
N PHE A 75 -9.16 18.46 3.50
CA PHE A 75 -9.08 17.02 3.70
C PHE A 75 -8.34 16.72 5.00
N SER A 76 -8.84 15.77 5.75
CA SER A 76 -8.11 15.14 6.85
C SER A 76 -8.27 13.64 6.83
N VAL A 77 -7.21 12.95 7.21
CA VAL A 77 -7.22 11.51 7.46
C VAL A 77 -6.99 11.30 8.95
N THR A 78 -7.86 10.53 9.58
CA THR A 78 -7.75 10.19 11.01
C THR A 78 -7.42 8.72 11.18
N TYR A 79 -6.66 8.38 12.22
CA TYR A 79 -6.20 7.04 12.51
C TYR A 79 -6.56 6.65 13.94
N ASN A 80 -7.01 5.41 14.12
CA ASN A 80 -7.13 4.78 15.43
C ASN A 80 -6.22 3.56 15.47
N TYR A 81 -5.71 3.26 16.65
CA TYR A 81 -4.77 2.17 16.88
C TYR A 81 -5.26 1.27 18.01
N ASP A 82 -4.81 0.03 18.02
CA ASP A 82 -4.95 -0.85 19.17
C ASP A 82 -3.75 -0.73 20.12
N SER A 83 -3.77 -1.52 21.19
CA SER A 83 -2.69 -1.54 22.22
C SER A 83 -1.34 -2.06 21.69
N LEU A 84 -1.29 -2.62 20.49
CA LEU A 84 -0.08 -3.07 19.81
C LEU A 84 0.37 -2.07 18.71
N ASN A 85 -0.22 -0.88 18.68
CA ASN A 85 0.06 0.17 17.70
C ASN A 85 -0.29 -0.21 16.25
N ARG A 86 -1.21 -1.16 16.04
CA ARG A 86 -1.73 -1.49 14.72
C ARG A 86 -2.92 -0.60 14.40
N VAL A 87 -3.03 -0.15 13.15
CA VAL A 87 -4.16 0.67 12.71
C VAL A 87 -5.45 -0.14 12.76
N THR A 88 -6.42 0.29 13.55
CA THR A 88 -7.77 -0.33 13.60
C THR A 88 -8.78 0.44 12.77
N ARG A 89 -8.53 1.71 12.48
CA ARG A 89 -9.39 2.52 11.63
C ARG A 89 -8.63 3.65 10.96
N GLU A 90 -8.97 3.88 9.68
CA GLU A 90 -8.68 5.09 8.94
C GLU A 90 -9.99 5.80 8.58
N GLY A 91 -10.06 7.11 8.74
CA GLY A 91 -11.22 7.90 8.36
C GLY A 91 -10.81 9.09 7.50
N ILE A 92 -11.50 9.31 6.39
CA ILE A 92 -11.31 10.48 5.53
C ILE A 92 -12.46 11.45 5.78
N ARG A 93 -12.10 12.70 6.09
CA ARG A 93 -13.02 13.82 6.26
C ARG A 93 -12.79 14.88 5.18
N VAL A 94 -13.86 15.51 4.76
CA VAL A 94 -13.85 16.69 3.91
C VAL A 94 -14.65 17.79 4.61
N ASP A 95 -14.04 18.92 4.87
CA ASP A 95 -14.64 20.03 5.65
C ASP A 95 -15.19 19.56 7.02
N GLN A 96 -14.46 18.66 7.70
CA GLN A 96 -14.84 18.03 8.97
C GLN A 96 -16.04 17.07 8.89
N ILE A 97 -16.52 16.77 7.71
CA ILE A 97 -17.59 15.79 7.48
C ILE A 97 -17.00 14.44 7.15
N ASP A 98 -17.37 13.40 7.89
CA ASP A 98 -16.96 12.03 7.61
C ASP A 98 -17.44 11.59 6.23
N GLY A 99 -16.51 11.26 5.33
CA GLY A 99 -16.80 10.84 3.95
C GLY A 99 -16.66 9.34 3.76
N TYR A 100 -15.56 8.78 4.23
CA TYR A 100 -15.16 7.40 4.03
C TYR A 100 -14.34 6.90 5.21
N SER A 101 -14.49 5.62 5.56
CA SER A 101 -13.59 4.98 6.51
C SER A 101 -13.33 3.53 6.18
N LYS A 102 -12.15 3.05 6.59
CA LYS A 102 -11.79 1.63 6.67
C LYS A 102 -11.59 1.25 8.12
N SER A 103 -12.11 0.09 8.51
CA SER A 103 -11.80 -0.53 9.80
C SER A 103 -11.14 -1.87 9.58
N TYR A 104 -10.16 -2.18 10.40
CA TYR A 104 -9.35 -3.40 10.31
C TYR A 104 -9.57 -4.26 11.55
N GLU A 105 -9.73 -5.56 11.35
CA GLU A 105 -9.65 -6.57 12.38
C GLU A 105 -8.45 -7.46 12.09
N TYR A 106 -7.85 -8.01 13.12
CA TYR A 106 -6.65 -8.83 13.02
C TYR A 106 -6.94 -10.26 13.43
N ALA A 107 -6.31 -11.21 12.77
CA ALA A 107 -6.51 -12.62 13.04
C ALA A 107 -5.94 -12.98 14.43
N ASP A 108 -6.68 -13.84 15.13
CA ASP A 108 -6.22 -14.43 16.37
C ASP A 108 -5.03 -15.36 16.11
N GLY A 109 -4.09 -15.33 17.02
CA GLY A 109 -2.96 -16.24 17.05
C GLY A 109 -3.22 -17.46 17.93
N ALA A 110 -2.25 -18.33 18.00
CA ALA A 110 -2.31 -19.49 18.89
C ALA A 110 -2.44 -19.05 20.37
N ALA A 111 -3.14 -19.86 21.18
CA ALA A 111 -3.31 -19.66 22.62
C ALA A 111 -3.91 -18.30 23.04
N GLY A 112 -4.79 -17.72 22.21
CA GLY A 112 -5.45 -16.44 22.51
C GLY A 112 -4.57 -15.20 22.28
N GLY A 113 -3.42 -15.37 21.65
CA GLY A 113 -2.62 -14.26 21.12
C GLY A 113 -3.27 -13.63 19.91
N THR A 114 -2.67 -12.57 19.37
CA THR A 114 -3.08 -11.94 18.12
C THR A 114 -1.91 -11.88 17.14
N THR A 115 -2.20 -11.83 15.85
CA THR A 115 -1.20 -11.77 14.78
C THR A 115 -1.15 -10.39 14.16
N GLY A 116 -0.20 -10.15 13.25
CA GLY A 116 -0.20 -8.99 12.34
C GLY A 116 -1.07 -9.17 11.10
N LEU A 117 -1.70 -10.35 10.92
CA LEU A 117 -2.51 -10.66 9.75
C LEU A 117 -3.90 -10.04 9.88
N VAL A 118 -4.36 -9.36 8.83
CA VAL A 118 -5.68 -8.73 8.80
C VAL A 118 -6.75 -9.78 8.52
N SER A 119 -7.66 -10.02 9.48
CA SER A 119 -8.79 -10.94 9.30
C SER A 119 -9.97 -10.32 8.56
N SER A 120 -10.17 -9.00 8.69
CA SER A 120 -11.18 -8.29 7.91
C SER A 120 -10.85 -6.82 7.67
N ILE A 121 -11.37 -6.30 6.56
CA ILE A 121 -11.40 -4.87 6.25
C ILE A 121 -12.83 -4.48 5.96
N THR A 122 -13.40 -3.57 6.75
CA THR A 122 -14.73 -3.02 6.52
C THR A 122 -14.63 -1.60 5.96
N TYR A 123 -15.17 -1.41 4.79
CA TYR A 123 -15.29 -0.12 4.10
C TYR A 123 -16.65 0.50 4.41
N ARG A 124 -16.65 1.76 4.83
CA ARG A 124 -17.88 2.54 5.05
C ARG A 124 -17.80 3.82 4.23
N ARG A 125 -18.80 4.03 3.39
CA ARG A 125 -19.04 5.29 2.70
C ARG A 125 -20.07 6.08 3.49
N ARG A 126 -20.15 7.38 3.26
CA ARG A 126 -21.17 8.24 3.90
C ARG A 126 -22.60 7.77 3.63
N VAL A 127 -22.83 7.17 2.47
CA VAL A 127 -24.14 6.65 2.02
C VAL A 127 -23.92 5.24 1.49
N GLY A 128 -24.86 4.34 1.78
CA GLY A 128 -24.84 2.94 1.39
C GLY A 128 -24.50 2.00 2.55
N ASN A 129 -24.56 0.72 2.28
CA ASN A 129 -24.20 -0.32 3.25
C ASN A 129 -22.66 -0.45 3.35
N PRO A 130 -22.16 -0.85 4.51
CA PRO A 130 -20.78 -1.24 4.64
C PRO A 130 -20.44 -2.43 3.72
N GLU A 131 -19.22 -2.49 3.28
CA GLU A 131 -18.66 -3.54 2.45
C GLU A 131 -17.50 -4.17 3.21
N THR A 132 -17.52 -5.48 3.46
CA THR A 132 -16.52 -6.17 4.25
C THR A 132 -15.81 -7.22 3.40
N LEU A 133 -14.49 -7.15 3.35
CA LEU A 133 -13.63 -8.24 2.89
C LEU A 133 -13.07 -8.98 4.10
N SER A 134 -13.21 -10.30 4.12
CA SER A 134 -12.66 -11.16 5.18
C SER A 134 -11.68 -12.16 4.59
N TYR A 135 -10.60 -12.44 5.32
CA TYR A 135 -9.48 -13.24 4.89
C TYR A 135 -9.27 -14.43 5.83
N THR A 136 -8.93 -15.58 5.24
CA THR A 136 -8.30 -16.68 5.98
C THR A 136 -6.89 -16.90 5.46
N TYR A 137 -6.06 -17.55 6.28
CA TYR A 137 -4.65 -17.76 6.00
C TYR A 137 -4.30 -19.22 6.21
N ASP A 138 -3.35 -19.72 5.43
CA ASP A 138 -2.69 -20.99 5.68
C ASP A 138 -1.70 -20.90 6.86
N ASP A 139 -1.12 -22.02 7.27
CA ASP A 139 -0.16 -22.08 8.37
C ASP A 139 1.14 -21.28 8.11
N ALA A 140 1.44 -20.98 6.84
CA ALA A 140 2.58 -20.16 6.43
C ALA A 140 2.26 -18.66 6.43
N GLY A 141 0.99 -18.29 6.62
CA GLY A 141 0.52 -16.90 6.61
C GLY A 141 0.17 -16.38 5.22
N ASN A 142 0.05 -17.24 4.20
CA ASN A 142 -0.45 -16.86 2.88
C ASN A 142 -1.98 -16.78 2.91
N ILE A 143 -2.57 -15.85 2.15
CA ILE A 143 -4.03 -15.76 2.05
C ILE A 143 -4.59 -17.02 1.39
N GLU A 144 -5.45 -17.74 2.11
CA GLU A 144 -6.13 -18.94 1.62
C GLU A 144 -7.48 -18.61 0.97
N THR A 145 -8.30 -17.75 1.62
CA THR A 145 -9.59 -17.33 1.07
C THR A 145 -9.86 -15.84 1.24
N ILE A 146 -10.65 -15.30 0.31
CA ILE A 146 -11.27 -13.98 0.44
C ILE A 146 -12.78 -14.11 0.32
N LYS A 147 -13.51 -13.53 1.29
CA LYS A 147 -14.96 -13.40 1.23
C LYS A 147 -15.34 -11.92 1.18
N GLU A 148 -16.32 -11.60 0.36
CA GLU A 148 -16.96 -10.28 0.30
C GLU A 148 -18.37 -10.38 0.90
N ASN A 149 -18.61 -9.61 1.98
CA ASN A 149 -19.88 -9.67 2.73
C ASN A 149 -20.30 -11.10 3.09
N GLY A 150 -19.34 -11.95 3.47
CA GLY A 150 -19.55 -13.34 3.83
C GLY A 150 -19.62 -14.33 2.66
N VAL A 151 -19.65 -13.86 1.40
CA VAL A 151 -19.67 -14.70 0.20
C VAL A 151 -18.26 -14.97 -0.27
N LEU A 152 -17.88 -16.25 -0.43
CA LEU A 152 -16.56 -16.65 -0.96
C LEU A 152 -16.37 -16.09 -2.37
N LYS A 153 -15.25 -15.41 -2.58
CA LYS A 153 -14.90 -14.74 -3.84
C LYS A 153 -13.60 -15.24 -4.44
N ALA A 154 -12.64 -15.61 -3.59
CA ALA A 154 -11.40 -16.17 -4.08
C ALA A 154 -10.90 -17.26 -3.13
N THR A 155 -10.26 -18.29 -3.70
CA THR A 155 -9.49 -19.31 -2.99
C THR A 155 -8.12 -19.44 -3.65
N TYR A 156 -7.07 -19.51 -2.83
CA TYR A 156 -5.70 -19.58 -3.28
C TYR A 156 -5.04 -20.86 -2.75
N HIS A 157 -4.22 -21.48 -3.60
CA HIS A 157 -3.42 -22.64 -3.20
C HIS A 157 -1.96 -22.39 -3.54
N TYR A 158 -1.10 -22.80 -2.64
CA TYR A 158 0.34 -22.58 -2.74
C TYR A 158 1.08 -23.91 -2.74
N ASP A 159 2.25 -23.92 -3.35
CA ASP A 159 3.18 -25.05 -3.24
C ASP A 159 4.02 -24.97 -1.96
N GLN A 160 4.92 -25.94 -1.77
CA GLN A 160 5.81 -26.00 -0.61
C GLN A 160 6.81 -24.84 -0.52
N PHE A 161 6.97 -24.05 -1.58
CA PHE A 161 7.83 -22.86 -1.62
C PHE A 161 7.06 -21.57 -1.41
N GLY A 162 5.74 -21.65 -1.18
CA GLY A 162 4.85 -20.49 -1.03
C GLY A 162 4.49 -19.83 -2.37
N GLN A 163 4.72 -20.49 -3.50
CA GLN A 163 4.34 -19.99 -4.82
C GLN A 163 2.86 -20.28 -5.07
N LEU A 164 2.11 -19.29 -5.57
CA LEU A 164 0.69 -19.45 -5.91
C LEU A 164 0.54 -20.37 -7.11
N VAL A 165 -0.04 -21.55 -6.93
CA VAL A 165 -0.23 -22.56 -8.02
C VAL A 165 -1.64 -22.60 -8.56
N ARG A 166 -2.63 -22.14 -7.78
CA ARG A 166 -4.04 -22.05 -8.23
C ARG A 166 -4.75 -20.89 -7.56
N GLU A 167 -5.57 -20.20 -8.34
CA GLU A 167 -6.51 -19.18 -7.89
C GLU A 167 -7.90 -19.47 -8.46
N ASP A 168 -8.88 -19.70 -7.59
CA ASP A 168 -10.29 -19.78 -7.97
C ASP A 168 -10.92 -18.41 -7.71
N ASN A 169 -11.19 -17.62 -8.75
CA ASN A 169 -11.61 -16.24 -8.66
C ASN A 169 -13.04 -16.05 -9.19
N ALA A 170 -13.99 -15.94 -8.26
CA ALA A 170 -15.40 -15.73 -8.60
C ALA A 170 -15.70 -14.33 -9.13
N TRP A 171 -14.89 -13.29 -8.77
CA TRP A 171 -15.05 -11.97 -9.36
C TRP A 171 -14.71 -11.96 -10.86
N ALA A 172 -13.65 -12.67 -11.24
CA ALA A 172 -13.24 -12.82 -12.64
C ALA A 172 -14.05 -13.88 -13.39
N ASN A 173 -14.84 -14.69 -12.67
CA ASN A 173 -15.49 -15.92 -13.18
C ASN A 173 -14.50 -16.86 -13.85
N LYS A 174 -13.30 -17.00 -13.26
CA LYS A 174 -12.19 -17.80 -13.78
C LYS A 174 -11.47 -18.54 -12.67
N THR A 175 -10.84 -19.65 -13.05
CA THR A 175 -9.81 -20.33 -12.30
C THR A 175 -8.50 -20.23 -13.05
N TYR A 176 -7.42 -19.89 -12.35
CA TYR A 176 -6.08 -19.77 -12.90
C TYR A 176 -5.18 -20.84 -12.32
N LEU A 177 -4.30 -21.38 -13.16
CA LEU A 177 -3.20 -22.25 -12.75
C LEU A 177 -1.88 -21.62 -13.14
N TYR A 178 -0.93 -21.62 -12.22
CA TYR A 178 0.38 -21.04 -12.38
C TYR A 178 1.45 -22.13 -12.33
N SER A 179 2.49 -21.97 -13.14
CA SER A 179 3.67 -22.85 -13.14
C SER A 179 4.94 -22.01 -13.11
N TYR A 180 5.95 -22.54 -12.46
CA TYR A 180 7.21 -21.85 -12.23
C TYR A 180 8.39 -22.72 -12.65
N ASP A 181 9.50 -22.08 -12.98
CA ASP A 181 10.79 -22.76 -13.15
C ASP A 181 11.47 -22.99 -11.79
N ALA A 182 12.63 -23.64 -11.82
CA ALA A 182 13.41 -23.90 -10.60
C ALA A 182 13.97 -22.64 -9.93
N GLY A 183 13.99 -21.52 -10.64
CA GLY A 183 14.38 -20.20 -10.11
C GLY A 183 13.22 -19.43 -9.47
N GLY A 184 11.98 -19.93 -9.61
CA GLY A 184 10.77 -19.25 -9.13
C GLY A 184 10.16 -18.27 -10.14
N ASN A 185 10.63 -18.27 -11.39
CA ASN A 185 10.06 -17.43 -12.43
C ASN A 185 8.76 -18.06 -12.95
N LEU A 186 7.70 -17.26 -13.11
CA LEU A 186 6.42 -17.69 -13.67
C LEU A 186 6.61 -18.10 -15.14
N THR A 187 6.41 -19.38 -15.44
CA THR A 187 6.55 -19.90 -16.82
C THR A 187 5.23 -20.02 -17.55
N MET A 188 4.13 -20.17 -16.84
CA MET A 188 2.81 -20.32 -17.45
C MET A 188 1.71 -19.87 -16.50
N CYS A 189 0.69 -19.22 -17.06
CA CYS A 189 -0.62 -19.01 -16.46
C CYS A 189 -1.66 -19.62 -17.40
N ARG A 190 -2.48 -20.57 -16.93
CA ARG A 190 -3.62 -21.12 -17.66
C ARG A 190 -4.92 -20.62 -17.07
N GLU A 191 -5.90 -20.39 -17.93
CA GLU A 191 -7.23 -19.94 -17.54
C GLU A 191 -8.28 -21.03 -17.84
N SER A 192 -9.24 -21.17 -16.95
CA SER A 192 -10.41 -22.04 -17.04
C SER A 192 -11.66 -21.27 -16.61
N PRO A 193 -12.86 -21.67 -16.98
CA PRO A 193 -14.08 -21.23 -16.33
C PRO A 193 -13.98 -21.45 -14.81
N TYR A 194 -14.61 -20.56 -14.03
CA TYR A 194 -14.58 -20.65 -12.58
C TYR A 194 -15.02 -22.02 -12.08
N THR A 195 -14.19 -22.64 -11.26
CA THR A 195 -14.49 -23.90 -10.56
C THR A 195 -13.68 -24.00 -9.28
N THR A 196 -14.27 -24.54 -8.24
CA THR A 196 -13.57 -24.94 -7.00
C THR A 196 -13.24 -26.44 -6.98
N GLY A 197 -13.63 -27.16 -8.03
CA GLY A 197 -13.35 -28.58 -8.24
C GLY A 197 -12.29 -28.82 -9.31
N ASP A 198 -12.39 -29.97 -9.98
CA ASP A 198 -11.47 -30.33 -11.05
C ASP A 198 -11.66 -29.44 -12.28
N ILE A 199 -10.54 -29.08 -12.91
CA ILE A 199 -10.54 -28.33 -14.16
C ILE A 199 -10.71 -29.31 -15.31
N VAL A 200 -11.76 -29.13 -16.11
CA VAL A 200 -12.09 -30.02 -17.25
C VAL A 200 -11.63 -29.42 -18.58
N GLU A 201 -11.47 -28.10 -18.68
CA GLU A 201 -11.02 -27.46 -19.92
C GLU A 201 -10.26 -26.15 -19.60
N TYR A 202 -9.41 -25.74 -20.53
CA TYR A 202 -8.72 -24.47 -20.49
C TYR A 202 -9.25 -23.56 -21.60
N THR A 203 -9.54 -22.32 -21.27
CA THR A 203 -10.11 -21.32 -22.19
C THR A 203 -9.09 -20.27 -22.65
N GLY A 204 -7.91 -20.26 -22.05
CA GLY A 204 -6.85 -19.30 -22.35
C GLY A 204 -5.62 -19.52 -21.50
N GLY A 205 -4.73 -18.56 -21.59
CA GLY A 205 -3.51 -18.53 -20.77
C GLY A 205 -2.38 -17.79 -21.47
N SER A 206 -1.27 -17.67 -20.76
CA SER A 206 -0.04 -17.05 -21.24
C SER A 206 1.15 -17.92 -20.87
N THR A 207 2.17 -17.90 -21.70
CA THR A 207 3.48 -18.52 -21.42
C THR A 207 4.55 -17.44 -21.37
N TYR A 208 5.54 -17.65 -20.51
CA TYR A 208 6.62 -16.73 -20.27
C TYR A 208 7.97 -17.42 -20.48
N SER A 209 8.86 -16.77 -21.19
CA SER A 209 10.21 -17.29 -21.45
C SER A 209 11.26 -16.33 -20.90
N TYR A 210 12.32 -16.90 -20.35
CA TYR A 210 13.39 -16.15 -19.71
C TYR A 210 14.73 -16.41 -20.42
N ALA A 211 15.68 -15.51 -20.24
CA ALA A 211 16.98 -15.59 -20.87
C ALA A 211 17.74 -16.85 -20.42
N THR A 212 18.41 -17.50 -21.37
CA THR A 212 19.25 -18.69 -21.14
C THR A 212 20.58 -18.55 -21.87
N GLY A 213 21.63 -19.18 -21.33
CA GLY A 213 22.95 -19.24 -21.99
C GLY A 213 23.97 -18.25 -21.39
N THR A 214 24.82 -17.74 -22.27
CA THR A 214 25.87 -16.78 -21.93
C THR A 214 25.86 -15.61 -22.91
N GLU A 215 26.25 -14.43 -22.44
CA GLU A 215 26.46 -13.24 -23.26
C GLU A 215 27.61 -13.45 -24.26
N THR A 216 27.73 -12.55 -25.23
CA THR A 216 28.79 -12.60 -26.26
C THR A 216 30.20 -12.50 -25.69
N ASP A 217 30.37 -11.95 -24.51
CA ASP A 217 31.63 -11.83 -23.76
C ASP A 217 31.91 -13.06 -22.88
N GLY A 218 31.05 -14.09 -22.90
CA GLY A 218 31.18 -15.31 -22.11
C GLY A 218 30.62 -15.22 -20.69
N SER A 219 30.07 -14.07 -20.26
CA SER A 219 29.39 -13.93 -18.97
C SER A 219 28.04 -14.66 -19.00
N PRO A 220 27.54 -15.17 -17.84
CA PRO A 220 26.19 -15.73 -17.78
C PRO A 220 25.15 -14.64 -17.99
N VAL A 221 24.13 -14.89 -18.82
CA VAL A 221 22.97 -13.99 -18.92
C VAL A 221 22.21 -13.96 -17.59
N TRP A 222 21.56 -12.84 -17.34
CA TRP A 222 20.64 -12.75 -16.22
C TRP A 222 19.40 -13.63 -16.48
N LYS A 223 19.33 -14.77 -15.80
CA LYS A 223 18.32 -15.82 -16.03
C LYS A 223 16.88 -15.40 -15.71
N ASP A 224 16.71 -14.34 -14.91
CA ASP A 224 15.38 -13.81 -14.57
C ASP A 224 14.92 -12.72 -15.56
N LEU A 225 15.68 -12.48 -16.63
CA LEU A 225 15.31 -11.55 -17.68
C LEU A 225 14.21 -12.14 -18.56
N LEU A 226 12.99 -11.62 -18.47
CA LEU A 226 11.88 -11.99 -19.34
C LEU A 226 12.22 -11.63 -20.79
N THR A 227 12.18 -12.61 -21.70
CA THR A 227 12.51 -12.43 -23.12
C THR A 227 11.28 -12.42 -24.01
N SER A 228 10.22 -13.13 -23.64
CA SER A 228 8.93 -13.12 -24.36
C SER A 228 7.77 -13.59 -23.50
N TYR A 229 6.57 -13.18 -23.88
CA TYR A 229 5.30 -13.73 -23.38
C TYR A 229 4.29 -13.84 -24.53
N ASN A 230 3.41 -14.82 -24.49
CA ASN A 230 2.33 -15.07 -25.44
C ASN A 230 1.00 -15.24 -24.70
#